data_14c36cff5e2227ce0f1290aeffd462d6
#
_entry.id   14c36cff5e2227ce0f1290aeffd462d6
#
_cell.length_a   1.000
_cell.length_b   1.000
_cell.length_c   1.000
_cell.angle_alpha   90.00
_cell.angle_beta   90.00
_cell.angle_gamma   90.00
#
_symmetry.space_group_name_H-M   'P 1'
#
loop_
_entity.id
_entity.type
_entity.pdbx_description
1 polymer ?
#
loop_
_entity_poly.entity_id
_entity_poly.type
_entity_poly.pdbx_seq_one_letter_code
_entity_poly.pdbx_strand_id
1 'polypeptide(L)'
;PGAQKYLRQTYSTMTKEWGIRYIKLDFMDTSAIEGQYYRPNTSAMEAQRTGLGIIRDAVGNHVLLDKDGSVMLNPVGYVDFGRISQDTGHTFQSSKEAASEIAARYYMNRKFFVADPDAFTVSKQFVRAQVWHGGTRPLTLNEAEVSIAVAAISGGMYEIGDDLPTLGAEPERLALVENQDLTNMARLGQASTPLDLMTYLLEDEQPSIFLLKEDSRQSMLTIFNWTDHARSHTISISGLGLSGRGLYTVYDILAKEKLPVLKSNSFVVDQPARSVRVLKITDNAVSARPPSIHAQHPSSANAGETVELVAHLASPKMAAVSYQWDCGDGVILHGARVRHAYTHAGDYTVKLTAIGLDGLKGEDMFPLPVTGSLSTRFSPAENRRYPNSR
;
A
#
# COMPACT_ATOMS: atom_id res chain seq x y z
N PRO A 1 25.11 -25.52 -1.00
CA PRO A 1 24.75 -25.86 0.39
C PRO A 1 25.16 -24.80 1.40
N GLY A 2 26.43 -24.30 1.33
CA GLY A 2 26.95 -23.32 2.27
C GLY A 2 26.19 -21.99 2.25
N ALA A 3 25.98 -21.42 1.07
CA ALA A 3 25.20 -20.18 0.89
C ALA A 3 23.77 -20.33 1.41
N GLN A 4 23.12 -21.45 1.14
CA GLN A 4 21.76 -21.71 1.64
C GLN A 4 21.71 -21.77 3.18
N LYS A 5 22.70 -22.41 3.82
CA LYS A 5 22.83 -22.44 5.28
C LYS A 5 23.03 -21.03 5.83
N TYR A 6 23.91 -20.25 5.20
CA TYR A 6 24.16 -18.85 5.59
C TYR A 6 22.92 -18.00 5.52
N LEU A 7 22.16 -18.04 4.41
CA LEU A 7 20.90 -17.31 4.28
C LEU A 7 19.90 -17.68 5.39
N ARG A 8 19.67 -18.98 5.63
CA ARG A 8 18.76 -19.42 6.70
C ARG A 8 19.18 -18.87 8.05
N GLN A 9 20.45 -18.95 8.39
CA GLN A 9 20.98 -18.48 9.66
C GLN A 9 20.81 -16.97 9.79
N THR A 10 21.24 -16.20 8.78
CA THR A 10 21.18 -14.73 8.79
C THR A 10 19.75 -14.24 8.99
N TYR A 11 18.81 -14.69 8.16
CA TYR A 11 17.42 -14.23 8.25
C TYR A 11 16.69 -14.75 9.49
N SER A 12 17.04 -15.93 10.00
CA SER A 12 16.54 -16.40 11.30
C SER A 12 17.03 -15.53 12.46
N THR A 13 18.30 -15.15 12.47
CA THR A 13 18.85 -14.24 13.49
C THR A 13 18.16 -12.87 13.45
N MET A 14 18.04 -12.27 12.27
CA MET A 14 17.34 -10.97 12.11
C MET A 14 15.91 -10.99 12.68
N THR A 15 15.19 -12.07 12.47
CA THR A 15 13.75 -12.12 12.82
C THR A 15 13.49 -12.68 14.20
N LYS A 16 14.24 -13.70 14.66
CA LYS A 16 14.04 -14.39 15.94
C LYS A 16 14.80 -13.73 17.09
N GLU A 17 16.01 -13.25 16.83
CA GLU A 17 16.85 -12.65 17.86
C GLU A 17 16.72 -11.13 17.91
N TRP A 18 16.72 -10.46 16.73
CA TRP A 18 16.61 -9.00 16.66
C TRP A 18 15.16 -8.49 16.56
N GLY A 19 14.19 -9.38 16.34
CA GLY A 19 12.79 -9.03 16.31
C GLY A 19 12.31 -8.26 15.07
N ILE A 20 13.09 -8.26 13.97
CA ILE A 20 12.74 -7.55 12.73
C ILE A 20 11.45 -8.15 12.14
N ARG A 21 10.54 -7.28 11.67
CA ARG A 21 9.24 -7.66 11.10
C ARG A 21 9.01 -7.19 9.67
N TYR A 22 9.87 -6.35 9.13
CA TYR A 22 9.89 -5.90 7.73
C TYR A 22 11.31 -5.90 7.22
N ILE A 23 11.53 -6.47 6.03
CA ILE A 23 12.85 -6.56 5.40
C ILE A 23 12.70 -6.20 3.93
N LYS A 24 13.39 -5.15 3.49
CA LYS A 24 13.54 -4.80 2.09
C LYS A 24 14.78 -5.51 1.53
N LEU A 25 14.59 -6.25 0.45
CA LEU A 25 15.61 -6.99 -0.28
C LEU A 25 16.03 -6.17 -1.50
N ASP A 26 17.12 -5.44 -1.36
CA ASP A 26 17.60 -4.54 -2.39
C ASP A 26 18.61 -5.20 -3.34
N PHE A 27 18.83 -4.60 -4.52
CA PHE A 27 19.75 -5.09 -5.57
C PHE A 27 19.51 -6.56 -5.97
N MET A 28 18.26 -7.00 -5.93
CA MET A 28 17.90 -8.40 -6.20
C MET A 28 18.15 -8.83 -7.64
N ASP A 29 18.28 -7.91 -8.59
CA ASP A 29 18.70 -8.15 -9.98
C ASP A 29 20.08 -8.82 -10.04
N THR A 30 21.00 -8.43 -9.16
CA THR A 30 22.35 -9.01 -9.10
C THR A 30 22.35 -10.48 -8.66
N SER A 31 21.26 -10.96 -8.05
CA SER A 31 21.11 -12.37 -7.66
C SER A 31 20.52 -13.25 -8.76
N ALA A 32 20.18 -12.66 -9.93
CA ALA A 32 19.65 -13.36 -11.10
C ALA A 32 20.57 -13.23 -12.34
N ILE A 33 21.86 -13.25 -12.10
CA ILE A 33 22.88 -13.19 -13.15
C ILE A 33 23.24 -14.61 -13.61
N GLU A 34 23.28 -14.83 -14.92
CA GLU A 34 23.68 -16.10 -15.49
C GLU A 34 25.13 -16.45 -15.11
N GLY A 35 25.35 -17.72 -14.78
CA GLY A 35 26.64 -18.20 -14.33
C GLY A 35 26.65 -19.71 -14.10
N GLN A 36 27.73 -20.19 -13.50
CA GLN A 36 27.83 -21.59 -13.08
C GLN A 36 27.31 -21.74 -11.66
N TYR A 37 26.21 -22.49 -11.52
CA TYR A 37 25.63 -22.80 -10.23
C TYR A 37 26.07 -24.13 -9.68
N TYR A 38 26.02 -24.29 -8.36
CA TYR A 38 26.40 -25.53 -7.68
C TYR A 38 25.62 -26.75 -8.21
N ARG A 39 24.33 -26.59 -8.47
CA ARG A 39 23.52 -27.63 -9.13
C ARG A 39 23.59 -27.40 -10.64
N PRO A 40 24.06 -28.40 -11.42
CA PRO A 40 24.11 -28.30 -12.87
C PRO A 40 22.71 -27.99 -13.48
N ASN A 41 22.73 -27.32 -14.61
CA ASN A 41 21.50 -26.96 -15.37
C ASN A 41 20.51 -26.10 -14.59
N THR A 42 20.97 -25.32 -13.61
CA THR A 42 20.16 -24.35 -12.88
C THR A 42 20.25 -23.01 -13.62
N SER A 43 19.10 -22.43 -13.96
CA SER A 43 19.02 -21.07 -14.49
C SER A 43 19.20 -20.03 -13.39
N ALA A 44 19.54 -18.80 -13.76
CA ALA A 44 19.63 -17.67 -12.83
C ALA A 44 18.31 -17.43 -12.10
N MET A 45 17.18 -17.51 -12.83
CA MET A 45 15.83 -17.37 -12.26
C MET A 45 15.50 -18.43 -11.22
N GLU A 46 15.87 -19.70 -11.50
CA GLU A 46 15.66 -20.80 -10.56
C GLU A 46 16.53 -20.63 -9.31
N ALA A 47 17.78 -20.20 -9.48
CA ALA A 47 18.67 -19.92 -8.36
C ALA A 47 18.12 -18.81 -7.45
N GLN A 48 17.65 -17.70 -8.03
CA GLN A 48 17.03 -16.60 -7.29
C GLN A 48 15.78 -17.06 -6.56
N ARG A 49 14.85 -17.77 -7.23
CA ARG A 49 13.63 -18.29 -6.59
C ARG A 49 13.96 -19.24 -5.44
N THR A 50 14.99 -20.07 -5.59
CA THR A 50 15.48 -20.95 -4.52
C THR A 50 15.94 -20.12 -3.32
N GLY A 51 16.70 -19.04 -3.56
CA GLY A 51 17.15 -18.11 -2.52
C GLY A 51 15.98 -17.43 -1.80
N LEU A 52 15.01 -16.91 -2.56
CA LEU A 52 13.79 -16.28 -2.01
C LEU A 52 12.97 -17.26 -1.16
N GLY A 53 12.81 -18.52 -1.62
CA GLY A 53 12.13 -19.56 -0.85
C GLY A 53 12.82 -19.83 0.47
N ILE A 54 14.16 -19.90 0.47
CA ILE A 54 14.96 -20.10 1.69
C ILE A 54 14.78 -18.92 2.67
N ILE A 55 14.77 -17.68 2.16
CA ILE A 55 14.52 -16.50 2.98
C ILE A 55 13.12 -16.56 3.58
N ARG A 56 12.09 -16.79 2.78
CA ARG A 56 10.69 -16.88 3.23
C ARG A 56 10.51 -17.97 4.29
N ASP A 57 11.08 -19.16 4.08
CA ASP A 57 11.05 -20.24 5.07
C ASP A 57 11.72 -19.86 6.39
N ALA A 58 12.84 -19.11 6.32
CA ALA A 58 13.61 -18.70 7.49
C ALA A 58 12.86 -17.65 8.34
N VAL A 59 12.21 -16.68 7.68
CA VAL A 59 11.52 -15.58 8.35
C VAL A 59 10.06 -15.93 8.73
N GLY A 60 9.44 -16.88 8.02
CA GLY A 60 8.04 -17.24 8.21
C GLY A 60 7.07 -16.18 7.70
N ASN A 61 5.76 -16.41 7.88
CA ASN A 61 4.68 -15.56 7.37
C ASN A 61 4.39 -14.32 8.24
N HIS A 62 5.15 -14.11 9.31
CA HIS A 62 4.97 -12.96 10.21
C HIS A 62 5.87 -11.78 9.87
N VAL A 63 6.80 -11.96 8.95
CA VAL A 63 7.74 -10.96 8.51
C VAL A 63 7.37 -10.55 7.09
N LEU A 64 7.21 -9.27 6.88
CA LEU A 64 6.94 -8.69 5.57
C LEU A 64 8.24 -8.60 4.78
N LEU A 65 8.24 -9.12 3.57
CA LEU A 65 9.35 -9.04 2.63
C LEU A 65 8.95 -8.12 1.48
N ASP A 66 9.81 -7.17 1.20
CA ASP A 66 9.73 -6.29 0.05
C ASP A 66 10.91 -6.57 -0.89
N LYS A 67 10.67 -6.64 -2.19
CA LYS A 67 11.73 -6.84 -3.18
C LYS A 67 12.03 -5.55 -3.93
N ASP A 68 13.29 -5.27 -4.16
CA ASP A 68 13.74 -4.22 -5.04
C ASP A 68 14.77 -4.75 -6.06
N GLY A 69 14.80 -4.13 -7.25
CA GLY A 69 15.75 -4.46 -8.31
C GLY A 69 15.66 -5.88 -8.91
N SER A 70 14.62 -6.65 -8.61
CA SER A 70 14.47 -8.02 -9.13
C SER A 70 13.76 -8.04 -10.49
N VAL A 71 13.93 -9.13 -11.23
CA VAL A 71 13.04 -9.48 -12.34
C VAL A 71 11.60 -9.50 -11.83
N MET A 72 10.71 -8.74 -12.47
CA MET A 72 9.42 -8.32 -11.94
C MET A 72 8.55 -9.47 -11.39
N LEU A 73 8.45 -10.59 -12.12
CA LEU A 73 7.56 -11.68 -11.74
C LEU A 73 8.24 -12.79 -10.94
N ASN A 74 9.57 -12.82 -10.91
CA ASN A 74 10.30 -13.92 -10.28
C ASN A 74 10.06 -14.05 -8.76
N PRO A 75 9.89 -12.95 -7.98
CA PRO A 75 9.61 -13.00 -6.56
C PRO A 75 8.17 -13.35 -6.18
N VAL A 76 7.24 -13.40 -7.13
CA VAL A 76 5.82 -13.69 -6.86
C VAL A 76 5.64 -14.98 -6.08
N GLY A 77 4.88 -14.90 -4.98
CA GLY A 77 4.65 -16.00 -4.04
C GLY A 77 5.67 -16.09 -2.89
N TYR A 78 6.75 -15.30 -2.92
CA TYR A 78 7.76 -15.26 -1.85
C TYR A 78 7.77 -13.94 -1.09
N VAL A 79 7.35 -12.85 -1.73
CA VAL A 79 7.36 -11.50 -1.16
C VAL A 79 5.94 -10.96 -0.96
N ASP A 80 5.79 -10.02 -0.03
CA ASP A 80 4.53 -9.35 0.28
C ASP A 80 4.40 -8.06 -0.52
N PHE A 81 5.51 -7.36 -0.71
CA PHE A 81 5.61 -6.10 -1.46
C PHE A 81 6.61 -6.23 -2.60
N GLY A 82 6.50 -5.37 -3.58
CA GLY A 82 7.46 -5.36 -4.66
C GLY A 82 7.53 -4.03 -5.38
N ARG A 83 8.75 -3.55 -5.54
CA ARG A 83 9.08 -2.34 -6.29
C ARG A 83 8.57 -2.46 -7.72
N ILE A 84 7.80 -1.46 -8.15
CA ILE A 84 7.22 -1.37 -9.50
C ILE A 84 7.77 -0.19 -10.29
N SER A 85 8.55 0.68 -9.68
CA SER A 85 9.17 1.87 -10.29
C SER A 85 10.68 1.92 -10.01
N GLN A 86 11.37 2.80 -10.71
CA GLN A 86 12.75 3.18 -10.39
C GLN A 86 12.81 3.96 -9.09
N ASP A 87 14.02 4.18 -8.58
CA ASP A 87 14.23 5.05 -7.42
C ASP A 87 13.69 6.46 -7.69
N THR A 88 12.90 6.97 -6.77
CA THR A 88 12.46 8.36 -6.84
C THR A 88 13.60 9.27 -6.39
N GLY A 89 14.02 10.17 -7.27
CA GLY A 89 15.11 11.11 -6.98
C GLY A 89 14.66 12.40 -6.30
N HIS A 90 13.45 12.43 -5.74
CA HIS A 90 12.84 13.61 -5.12
C HIS A 90 12.81 14.83 -6.05
N THR A 91 12.57 14.60 -7.34
CA THR A 91 12.43 15.61 -8.38
C THR A 91 11.12 15.45 -9.12
N PHE A 92 10.67 16.50 -9.81
CA PHE A 92 9.51 16.39 -10.70
C PHE A 92 9.72 15.31 -11.77
N GLN A 93 10.92 15.25 -12.35
CA GLN A 93 11.23 14.27 -13.38
C GLN A 93 11.14 12.83 -12.87
N SER A 94 11.67 12.55 -11.68
CA SER A 94 11.55 11.20 -11.09
C SER A 94 10.11 10.82 -10.75
N SER A 95 9.29 11.78 -10.30
CA SER A 95 7.85 11.54 -10.10
C SER A 95 7.14 11.26 -11.43
N LYS A 96 7.51 11.96 -12.51
CA LYS A 96 6.99 11.71 -13.86
C LYS A 96 7.34 10.28 -14.33
N GLU A 97 8.58 9.86 -14.16
CA GLU A 97 9.06 8.51 -14.52
C GLU A 97 8.32 7.43 -13.69
N ALA A 98 8.21 7.61 -12.38
CA ALA A 98 7.48 6.69 -11.51
C ALA A 98 6.00 6.54 -11.91
N ALA A 99 5.33 7.65 -12.29
CA ALA A 99 3.94 7.61 -12.76
C ALA A 99 3.78 6.79 -14.05
N SER A 100 4.74 6.87 -14.98
CA SER A 100 4.77 6.05 -16.19
C SER A 100 4.84 4.56 -15.87
N GLU A 101 5.71 4.20 -14.94
CA GLU A 101 5.93 2.82 -14.52
C GLU A 101 4.72 2.27 -13.72
N ILE A 102 4.11 3.10 -12.86
CA ILE A 102 2.84 2.77 -12.20
C ILE A 102 1.74 2.53 -13.24
N ALA A 103 1.62 3.40 -14.25
CA ALA A 103 0.63 3.26 -15.32
C ALA A 103 0.82 1.94 -16.10
N ALA A 104 2.05 1.54 -16.35
CA ALA A 104 2.34 0.29 -17.04
C ALA A 104 2.07 -0.97 -16.17
N ARG A 105 2.05 -0.83 -14.84
CA ARG A 105 2.00 -1.95 -13.88
C ARG A 105 0.82 -1.90 -12.91
N TYR A 106 -0.12 -0.94 -13.05
CA TYR A 106 -1.26 -0.75 -12.15
C TYR A 106 -2.05 -2.04 -11.87
N TYR A 107 -2.17 -2.91 -12.87
CA TYR A 107 -2.91 -4.17 -12.78
C TYR A 107 -2.24 -5.21 -11.87
N MET A 108 -0.97 -5.03 -11.50
CA MET A 108 -0.19 -5.97 -10.69
C MET A 108 -0.49 -5.85 -9.20
N ASN A 109 -0.91 -4.64 -8.76
CA ASN A 109 -1.13 -4.37 -7.35
C ASN A 109 -2.10 -5.37 -6.72
N ARG A 110 -1.69 -5.99 -5.61
CA ARG A 110 -2.39 -7.05 -4.84
C ARG A 110 -2.75 -8.31 -5.62
N LYS A 111 -2.37 -8.44 -6.87
CA LYS A 111 -2.49 -9.70 -7.64
C LYS A 111 -1.20 -10.51 -7.58
N PHE A 112 -0.08 -9.86 -7.60
CA PHE A 112 1.24 -10.47 -7.50
C PHE A 112 1.89 -10.20 -6.14
N PHE A 113 1.84 -8.95 -5.71
CA PHE A 113 2.30 -8.41 -4.43
C PHE A 113 1.64 -7.03 -4.23
N VAL A 114 1.81 -6.42 -3.07
CA VAL A 114 1.45 -5.00 -2.88
C VAL A 114 2.49 -4.16 -3.61
N ALA A 115 2.04 -3.27 -4.48
CA ALA A 115 2.94 -2.42 -5.26
C ALA A 115 3.72 -1.46 -4.36
N ASP A 116 5.03 -1.40 -4.54
CA ASP A 116 5.92 -0.40 -3.95
C ASP A 116 6.33 0.58 -5.05
N PRO A 117 5.80 1.82 -5.07
CA PRO A 117 6.19 2.85 -6.04
C PRO A 117 7.41 3.65 -5.60
N ASP A 118 8.10 3.24 -4.54
CA ASP A 118 9.14 3.96 -3.82
C ASP A 118 8.64 5.06 -2.88
N ALA A 119 9.54 5.64 -2.10
CA ALA A 119 9.28 6.74 -1.19
C ALA A 119 9.25 8.09 -1.91
N PHE A 120 8.25 8.91 -1.62
CA PHE A 120 8.09 10.23 -2.21
C PHE A 120 8.45 11.35 -1.23
N THR A 121 8.86 12.48 -1.76
CA THR A 121 9.25 13.66 -0.99
C THR A 121 8.35 14.85 -1.33
N VAL A 122 7.96 15.59 -0.31
CA VAL A 122 7.15 16.81 -0.45
C VAL A 122 7.81 18.05 0.16
N SER A 123 8.82 17.88 1.02
CA SER A 123 9.49 19.01 1.71
C SER A 123 10.27 19.92 0.76
N LYS A 124 10.63 21.09 1.24
CA LYS A 124 11.53 22.03 0.55
C LYS A 124 12.99 21.65 0.67
N GLN A 125 13.30 20.56 1.36
CA GLN A 125 14.68 20.14 1.53
C GLN A 125 15.28 19.71 0.19
N PHE A 126 16.40 20.29 -0.17
CA PHE A 126 17.21 19.84 -1.30
C PHE A 126 18.19 18.78 -0.80
N VAL A 127 17.98 17.53 -1.17
CA VAL A 127 18.84 16.42 -0.76
C VAL A 127 19.81 16.03 -1.89
N ARG A 128 20.96 15.50 -1.52
CA ARG A 128 22.01 15.13 -2.48
C ARG A 128 21.54 14.11 -3.53
N ALA A 129 20.62 13.22 -3.18
CA ALA A 129 20.03 12.26 -4.09
C ALA A 129 19.33 12.93 -5.29
N GLN A 130 18.76 14.14 -5.12
CA GLN A 130 18.12 14.88 -6.21
C GLN A 130 19.08 15.19 -7.35
N VAL A 131 20.36 15.35 -7.07
CA VAL A 131 21.39 15.65 -8.09
C VAL A 131 21.55 14.49 -9.06
N TRP A 132 21.43 13.25 -8.59
CA TRP A 132 21.56 12.06 -9.44
C TRP A 132 20.41 11.94 -10.45
N HIS A 133 19.26 12.53 -10.13
CA HIS A 133 18.09 12.58 -10.98
C HIS A 133 17.90 13.96 -11.66
N GLY A 134 18.98 14.70 -11.85
CA GLY A 134 18.96 16.01 -12.54
C GLY A 134 18.33 17.15 -11.75
N GLY A 135 18.12 16.98 -10.44
CA GLY A 135 17.57 18.03 -9.58
C GLY A 135 18.55 19.16 -9.34
N THR A 136 18.09 20.41 -9.49
CA THR A 136 18.89 21.61 -9.28
C THR A 136 18.32 22.50 -8.18
N ARG A 137 17.15 22.21 -7.67
CA ARG A 137 16.42 22.97 -6.65
C ARG A 137 15.42 22.09 -5.90
N PRO A 138 14.93 22.53 -4.74
CA PRO A 138 13.79 21.89 -4.07
C PRO A 138 12.54 21.87 -4.96
N LEU A 139 11.62 20.94 -4.68
CA LEU A 139 10.31 20.89 -5.31
C LEU A 139 9.53 22.18 -5.04
N THR A 140 8.87 22.72 -6.07
CA THR A 140 7.79 23.70 -5.86
C THR A 140 6.62 23.05 -5.15
N LEU A 141 5.62 23.82 -4.72
CA LEU A 141 4.42 23.25 -4.11
C LEU A 141 3.67 22.35 -5.10
N ASN A 142 3.47 22.81 -6.34
CA ASN A 142 2.82 22.02 -7.38
C ASN A 142 3.56 20.69 -7.65
N GLU A 143 4.90 20.72 -7.67
CA GLU A 143 5.70 19.50 -7.87
C GLU A 143 5.64 18.56 -6.65
N ALA A 144 5.49 19.10 -5.43
CA ALA A 144 5.26 18.31 -4.24
C ALA A 144 3.87 17.66 -4.25
N GLU A 145 2.85 18.38 -4.73
CA GLU A 145 1.51 17.84 -4.97
C GLU A 145 1.55 16.69 -6.00
N VAL A 146 2.31 16.85 -7.09
CA VAL A 146 2.54 15.78 -8.08
C VAL A 146 3.17 14.58 -7.40
N SER A 147 4.25 14.77 -6.64
CA SER A 147 4.97 13.70 -5.97
C SER A 147 4.04 12.84 -5.09
N ILE A 148 3.27 13.47 -4.21
CA ILE A 148 2.38 12.72 -3.30
C ILE A 148 1.17 12.11 -4.02
N ALA A 149 0.67 12.73 -5.09
CA ALA A 149 -0.40 12.17 -5.90
C ALA A 149 0.06 10.91 -6.65
N VAL A 150 1.32 10.86 -7.09
CA VAL A 150 1.92 9.65 -7.70
C VAL A 150 1.96 8.49 -6.70
N ALA A 151 2.33 8.74 -5.44
CA ALA A 151 2.22 7.73 -4.40
C ALA A 151 0.78 7.20 -4.27
N ALA A 152 -0.20 8.10 -4.21
CA ALA A 152 -1.60 7.75 -4.00
C ALA A 152 -2.21 6.92 -5.15
N ILE A 153 -1.91 7.23 -6.42
CA ILE A 153 -2.48 6.49 -7.56
C ILE A 153 -1.99 5.05 -7.66
N SER A 154 -0.86 4.70 -7.02
CA SER A 154 -0.33 3.34 -7.01
C SER A 154 -1.28 2.34 -6.32
N GLY A 155 -2.07 2.81 -5.33
CA GLY A 155 -2.92 1.98 -4.47
C GLY A 155 -2.13 0.96 -3.64
N GLY A 156 -0.81 1.10 -3.61
CA GLY A 156 0.12 0.25 -2.90
C GLY A 156 0.70 0.92 -1.65
N MET A 157 2.02 0.86 -1.49
CA MET A 157 2.72 1.57 -0.41
C MET A 157 2.57 3.09 -0.59
N TYR A 158 2.39 3.77 0.53
CA TYR A 158 2.34 5.22 0.62
C TYR A 158 3.47 5.64 1.55
N GLU A 159 4.65 5.77 0.99
CA GLU A 159 5.90 5.94 1.71
C GLU A 159 6.47 7.34 1.50
N ILE A 160 7.00 7.93 2.58
CA ILE A 160 7.56 9.27 2.58
C ILE A 160 9.06 9.18 2.81
N GLY A 161 9.82 9.80 1.89
CA GLY A 161 11.30 9.89 1.95
C GLY A 161 11.82 11.19 2.55
N ASP A 162 10.96 12.00 3.15
CA ASP A 162 11.33 13.27 3.77
C ASP A 162 12.06 13.10 5.11
N ASP A 163 12.92 14.04 5.43
CA ASP A 163 13.35 14.27 6.81
C ASP A 163 12.17 14.82 7.63
N LEU A 164 11.62 13.99 8.51
CA LEU A 164 10.39 14.30 9.24
C LEU A 164 10.47 15.57 10.13
N PRO A 165 11.59 15.86 10.83
CA PRO A 165 11.75 17.13 11.52
C PRO A 165 11.64 18.34 10.60
N THR A 166 12.24 18.29 9.43
CA THR A 166 12.17 19.36 8.41
C THR A 166 10.75 19.50 7.87
N LEU A 167 10.11 18.39 7.49
CA LEU A 167 8.74 18.39 7.01
C LEU A 167 7.76 18.91 8.07
N GLY A 168 7.95 18.56 9.34
CA GLY A 168 7.15 19.05 10.47
C GLY A 168 7.20 20.56 10.67
N ALA A 169 8.25 21.23 10.19
CA ALA A 169 8.38 22.68 10.19
C ALA A 169 7.70 23.37 8.98
N GLU A 170 7.13 22.59 8.05
CA GLU A 170 6.48 23.06 6.81
C GLU A 170 4.99 22.70 6.76
N PRO A 171 4.09 23.41 7.50
CA PRO A 171 2.68 22.99 7.67
C PRO A 171 1.92 22.77 6.38
N GLU A 172 2.16 23.59 5.35
CA GLU A 172 1.52 23.50 4.04
C GLU A 172 1.87 22.17 3.33
N ARG A 173 3.12 21.73 3.45
CA ARG A 173 3.60 20.47 2.84
C ARG A 173 3.28 19.26 3.69
N LEU A 174 3.33 19.39 5.01
CA LEU A 174 2.86 18.36 5.92
C LEU A 174 1.37 18.04 5.67
N ALA A 175 0.56 19.06 5.42
CA ALA A 175 -0.86 18.89 5.09
C ALA A 175 -1.11 18.09 3.80
N LEU A 176 -0.16 18.02 2.87
CA LEU A 176 -0.25 17.14 1.68
C LEU A 176 -0.17 15.67 2.09
N VAL A 177 0.78 15.34 2.97
CA VAL A 177 0.99 13.97 3.46
C VAL A 177 -0.18 13.51 4.33
N GLU A 178 -0.71 14.41 5.15
CA GLU A 178 -1.84 14.14 6.04
C GLU A 178 -3.21 14.19 5.34
N ASN A 179 -3.24 14.50 4.04
CA ASN A 179 -4.49 14.59 3.29
C ASN A 179 -5.24 13.26 3.34
N GLN A 180 -6.43 13.29 3.95
CA GLN A 180 -7.22 12.08 4.22
C GLN A 180 -7.70 11.41 2.94
N ASP A 181 -8.02 12.16 1.90
CA ASP A 181 -8.49 11.59 0.64
C ASP A 181 -7.34 10.85 -0.08
N LEU A 182 -6.11 11.42 -0.11
CA LEU A 182 -4.93 10.74 -0.67
C LEU A 182 -4.58 9.48 0.12
N THR A 183 -4.58 9.55 1.45
CA THR A 183 -4.31 8.38 2.29
C THR A 183 -5.41 7.31 2.16
N ASN A 184 -6.67 7.70 1.94
CA ASN A 184 -7.75 6.76 1.67
C ASN A 184 -7.58 6.04 0.33
N MET A 185 -7.11 6.71 -0.73
CA MET A 185 -6.77 6.04 -2.00
C MET A 185 -5.79 4.88 -1.77
N ALA A 186 -4.73 5.11 -1.00
CA ALA A 186 -3.77 4.05 -0.65
C ALA A 186 -4.40 2.95 0.24
N ARG A 187 -5.18 3.32 1.26
CA ARG A 187 -5.85 2.37 2.18
C ARG A 187 -6.85 1.45 1.49
N LEU A 188 -7.51 1.90 0.43
CA LEU A 188 -8.38 1.06 -0.39
C LEU A 188 -7.60 -0.07 -1.08
N GLY A 189 -6.31 0.11 -1.28
CA GLY A 189 -5.45 -0.91 -1.86
C GLY A 189 -5.75 -1.21 -3.33
N GLN A 190 -6.36 -0.26 -4.04
CA GLN A 190 -6.68 -0.36 -5.46
C GLN A 190 -5.88 0.68 -6.23
N ALA A 191 -5.13 0.24 -7.23
CA ALA A 191 -4.45 1.17 -8.13
C ALA A 191 -5.45 1.94 -8.99
N SER A 192 -5.19 3.21 -9.21
CA SER A 192 -5.94 4.01 -10.18
C SER A 192 -5.70 3.49 -11.60
N THR A 193 -6.76 3.40 -12.39
CA THR A 193 -6.68 2.96 -13.79
C THR A 193 -6.25 4.13 -14.67
N PRO A 194 -5.16 4.02 -15.43
CA PRO A 194 -4.79 5.02 -16.42
C PRO A 194 -5.78 4.98 -17.59
N LEU A 195 -6.56 6.05 -17.79
CA LEU A 195 -7.60 6.10 -18.81
C LEU A 195 -7.04 6.36 -20.21
N ASP A 196 -5.94 7.06 -20.30
CA ASP A 196 -5.28 7.47 -21.53
C ASP A 196 -4.00 6.66 -21.83
N LEU A 197 -3.83 5.47 -21.23
CA LEU A 197 -2.64 4.63 -21.38
C LEU A 197 -2.23 4.40 -22.85
N MET A 198 -3.20 4.27 -23.76
CA MET A 198 -2.95 4.04 -25.18
C MET A 198 -3.21 5.29 -26.05
N THR A 199 -3.60 6.41 -25.43
CA THR A 199 -4.07 7.60 -26.16
C THR A 199 -3.56 8.92 -25.56
N TYR A 200 -2.58 8.86 -24.64
CA TYR A 200 -1.99 10.06 -24.07
C TYR A 200 -1.37 10.96 -25.15
N LEU A 201 -1.31 12.25 -24.86
CA LEU A 201 -0.74 13.21 -25.80
C LEU A 201 0.78 13.03 -25.87
N LEU A 202 1.35 13.11 -27.08
CA LEU A 202 2.81 12.96 -27.29
C LEU A 202 3.62 13.96 -26.46
N GLU A 203 3.07 15.15 -26.21
CA GLU A 203 3.68 16.19 -25.38
C GLU A 203 3.80 15.77 -23.90
N ASP A 204 2.90 14.92 -23.40
CA ASP A 204 2.96 14.37 -22.05
C ASP A 204 4.02 13.27 -21.91
N GLU A 205 4.34 12.59 -23.04
CA GLU A 205 5.26 11.44 -23.11
C GLU A 205 4.76 10.20 -22.35
N GLN A 206 3.65 10.31 -21.61
CA GLN A 206 3.09 9.26 -20.77
C GLN A 206 1.63 9.55 -20.40
N PRO A 207 0.90 8.58 -19.80
CA PRO A 207 -0.46 8.81 -19.31
C PRO A 207 -0.54 9.93 -18.29
N SER A 208 -1.61 10.70 -18.39
CA SER A 208 -1.86 11.86 -17.53
C SER A 208 -3.18 11.78 -16.74
N ILE A 209 -4.08 10.85 -17.10
CA ILE A 209 -5.44 10.76 -16.52
C ILE A 209 -5.64 9.41 -15.85
N PHE A 210 -5.82 9.43 -14.53
CA PHE A 210 -6.00 8.23 -13.71
C PHE A 210 -7.33 8.28 -12.96
N LEU A 211 -8.07 7.18 -12.98
CA LEU A 211 -9.36 7.06 -12.30
C LEU A 211 -9.34 5.92 -11.28
N LEU A 212 -9.66 6.22 -10.04
CA LEU A 212 -9.99 5.25 -9.00
C LEU A 212 -11.51 5.30 -8.73
N LYS A 213 -12.22 4.22 -9.01
CA LYS A 213 -13.61 4.04 -8.56
C LYS A 213 -13.57 3.50 -7.14
N GLU A 214 -13.77 4.37 -6.16
CA GLU A 214 -13.62 4.01 -4.75
C GLU A 214 -14.79 3.14 -4.27
N ASP A 215 -16.01 3.55 -4.62
CA ASP A 215 -17.23 2.78 -4.37
C ASP A 215 -18.30 3.08 -5.43
N SER A 216 -19.57 2.76 -5.14
CA SER A 216 -20.69 3.05 -6.04
C SER A 216 -21.05 4.55 -6.13
N ARG A 217 -20.57 5.37 -5.20
CA ARG A 217 -20.90 6.79 -5.05
C ARG A 217 -19.73 7.71 -5.35
N GLN A 218 -18.51 7.31 -4.98
CA GLN A 218 -17.31 8.15 -5.03
C GLN A 218 -16.27 7.61 -6.00
N SER A 219 -15.59 8.52 -6.68
CA SER A 219 -14.45 8.24 -7.54
C SER A 219 -13.42 9.35 -7.39
N MET A 220 -12.14 8.99 -7.47
CA MET A 220 -11.03 9.94 -7.51
C MET A 220 -10.47 10.00 -8.93
N LEU A 221 -10.46 11.19 -9.51
CA LEU A 221 -9.86 11.47 -10.81
C LEU A 221 -8.60 12.29 -10.59
N THR A 222 -7.45 11.72 -10.94
CA THR A 222 -6.16 12.41 -10.88
C THR A 222 -5.74 12.78 -12.30
N ILE A 223 -5.44 14.06 -12.53
CA ILE A 223 -5.01 14.57 -13.83
C ILE A 223 -3.68 15.29 -13.62
N PHE A 224 -2.65 14.84 -14.32
CA PHE A 224 -1.33 15.45 -14.30
C PHE A 224 -1.13 16.37 -15.49
N ASN A 225 -0.45 17.48 -15.28
CA ASN A 225 0.17 18.28 -16.33
C ASN A 225 1.68 18.06 -16.28
N TRP A 226 2.18 17.21 -17.16
CA TRP A 226 3.60 16.86 -17.24
C TRP A 226 4.46 17.90 -17.97
N THR A 227 3.85 18.97 -18.48
CA THR A 227 4.52 19.97 -19.34
C THR A 227 4.94 21.22 -18.60
N ASP A 228 5.77 22.01 -19.26
CA ASP A 228 6.28 23.28 -18.73
C ASP A 228 5.38 24.50 -18.99
N HIS A 229 4.13 24.27 -19.44
CA HIS A 229 3.15 25.33 -19.70
C HIS A 229 1.78 24.98 -19.12
N ALA A 230 0.93 25.97 -18.95
CA ALA A 230 -0.41 25.78 -18.44
C ALA A 230 -1.30 25.06 -19.46
N ARG A 231 -2.23 24.26 -18.98
CA ARG A 231 -3.19 23.48 -19.77
C ARG A 231 -4.60 23.61 -19.22
N SER A 232 -5.57 23.35 -20.09
CA SER A 232 -6.98 23.25 -19.73
C SER A 232 -7.58 21.99 -20.36
N HIS A 233 -8.27 21.21 -19.55
CA HIS A 233 -8.92 19.97 -19.96
C HIS A 233 -10.43 20.07 -19.76
N THR A 234 -11.21 19.66 -20.77
CA THR A 234 -12.66 19.45 -20.60
C THR A 234 -12.90 17.96 -20.37
N ILE A 235 -13.41 17.63 -19.19
CA ILE A 235 -13.65 16.25 -18.78
C ILE A 235 -15.14 15.95 -18.87
N SER A 236 -15.51 14.92 -19.63
CA SER A 236 -16.87 14.37 -19.70
C SER A 236 -17.04 13.29 -18.63
N ILE A 237 -18.06 13.42 -17.78
CA ILE A 237 -18.39 12.44 -16.73
C ILE A 237 -18.73 11.07 -17.34
N SER A 238 -19.46 11.06 -18.46
CA SER A 238 -19.75 9.82 -19.19
C SER A 238 -18.49 9.19 -19.80
N GLY A 239 -17.53 10.02 -20.26
CA GLY A 239 -16.23 9.56 -20.75
C GLY A 239 -15.38 8.85 -19.67
N LEU A 240 -15.61 9.16 -18.39
CA LEU A 240 -15.00 8.44 -17.26
C LEU A 240 -15.68 7.09 -16.98
N GLY A 241 -16.70 6.69 -17.75
CA GLY A 241 -17.49 5.50 -17.49
C GLY A 241 -18.33 5.60 -16.20
N LEU A 242 -18.67 6.83 -15.81
CA LEU A 242 -19.63 7.13 -14.74
C LEU A 242 -21.03 7.31 -15.33
N SER A 243 -22.07 7.07 -14.51
CA SER A 243 -23.46 7.20 -14.96
C SER A 243 -23.76 8.62 -15.41
N GLY A 244 -24.16 8.84 -16.68
CA GLY A 244 -24.55 10.15 -17.18
C GLY A 244 -25.86 10.70 -16.61
N ARG A 245 -26.52 9.99 -15.69
CA ARG A 245 -27.81 10.37 -15.08
C ARG A 245 -27.67 10.92 -13.66
N GLY A 246 -26.47 10.90 -13.09
CA GLY A 246 -26.21 11.35 -11.72
C GLY A 246 -26.17 12.88 -11.60
N LEU A 247 -26.41 13.35 -10.38
CA LEU A 247 -26.15 14.73 -9.97
C LEU A 247 -24.76 14.75 -9.33
N TYR A 248 -23.75 15.18 -10.06
CA TYR A 248 -22.37 15.11 -9.60
C TYR A 248 -21.92 16.39 -8.87
N THR A 249 -21.13 16.19 -7.83
CA THR A 249 -20.25 17.21 -7.27
C THR A 249 -18.82 16.83 -7.61
N VAL A 250 -18.05 17.78 -8.12
CA VAL A 250 -16.62 17.66 -8.36
C VAL A 250 -15.89 18.60 -7.40
N TYR A 251 -15.01 18.06 -6.60
CA TYR A 251 -14.26 18.80 -5.58
C TYR A 251 -12.76 18.51 -5.72
N ASP A 252 -11.95 19.55 -5.91
CA ASP A 252 -10.49 19.44 -5.90
C ASP A 252 -10.01 19.37 -4.45
N ILE A 253 -9.39 18.25 -4.08
CA ILE A 253 -8.98 17.99 -2.69
C ILE A 253 -7.70 18.73 -2.31
N LEU A 254 -6.88 19.14 -3.29
CA LEU A 254 -5.65 19.90 -3.05
C LEU A 254 -5.93 21.40 -3.06
N ALA A 255 -6.61 21.90 -4.09
CA ALA A 255 -7.03 23.30 -4.17
C ALA A 255 -8.16 23.64 -3.18
N LYS A 256 -8.85 22.65 -2.60
CA LYS A 256 -9.97 22.79 -1.66
C LYS A 256 -11.13 23.59 -2.23
N GLU A 257 -11.45 23.37 -3.50
CA GLU A 257 -12.50 24.09 -4.22
C GLU A 257 -13.46 23.17 -4.98
N LYS A 258 -14.69 23.63 -5.21
CA LYS A 258 -15.66 22.94 -6.05
C LYS A 258 -15.56 23.42 -7.49
N LEU A 259 -15.50 22.47 -8.42
CA LEU A 259 -15.57 22.78 -9.84
C LEU A 259 -17.04 22.77 -10.31
N PRO A 260 -17.45 23.74 -11.14
CA PRO A 260 -18.81 23.77 -11.69
C PRO A 260 -19.00 22.63 -12.70
N VAL A 261 -20.04 21.83 -12.50
CA VAL A 261 -20.47 20.82 -13.46
C VAL A 261 -21.43 21.47 -14.46
N LEU A 262 -21.10 21.44 -15.73
CA LEU A 262 -21.86 22.05 -16.81
C LEU A 262 -23.11 21.22 -17.15
N LYS A 263 -24.11 21.83 -17.83
CA LYS A 263 -25.35 21.14 -18.30
C LYS A 263 -25.04 19.95 -19.22
N SER A 264 -23.92 19.99 -19.92
CA SER A 264 -23.39 18.89 -20.74
C SER A 264 -22.86 17.70 -19.93
N ASN A 265 -22.97 17.74 -18.61
CA ASN A 265 -22.39 16.77 -17.68
C ASN A 265 -20.87 16.65 -17.87
N SER A 266 -20.22 17.80 -18.00
CA SER A 266 -18.76 17.95 -18.12
C SER A 266 -18.28 19.07 -17.20
N PHE A 267 -16.99 19.14 -16.97
CA PHE A 267 -16.33 20.22 -16.21
C PHE A 267 -14.98 20.55 -16.84
N VAL A 268 -14.48 21.74 -16.54
CA VAL A 268 -13.18 22.22 -17.02
C VAL A 268 -12.17 22.16 -15.88
N VAL A 269 -10.95 21.74 -16.20
CA VAL A 269 -9.83 21.64 -15.27
C VAL A 269 -8.68 22.47 -15.82
N ASP A 270 -8.37 23.57 -15.17
CA ASP A 270 -7.22 24.40 -15.49
C ASP A 270 -6.04 24.02 -14.62
N GLN A 271 -4.89 23.85 -15.24
CA GLN A 271 -3.67 23.37 -14.59
C GLN A 271 -2.47 24.25 -14.93
N PRO A 272 -1.74 24.74 -13.92
CA PRO A 272 -0.41 25.29 -14.14
C PRO A 272 0.55 24.27 -14.74
N ALA A 273 1.72 24.73 -15.19
CA ALA A 273 2.84 23.86 -15.56
C ALA A 273 3.22 22.94 -14.37
N ARG A 274 3.64 21.71 -14.68
CA ARG A 274 4.16 20.73 -13.69
C ARG A 274 3.27 20.61 -12.45
N SER A 275 1.99 20.30 -12.66
CA SER A 275 1.00 20.26 -11.59
C SER A 275 0.10 19.03 -11.69
N VAL A 276 -0.70 18.86 -10.66
CA VAL A 276 -1.73 17.82 -10.60
C VAL A 276 -3.04 18.41 -10.11
N ARG A 277 -4.17 17.85 -10.54
CA ARG A 277 -5.48 18.02 -9.93
C ARG A 277 -5.98 16.67 -9.45
N VAL A 278 -6.40 16.60 -8.21
CA VAL A 278 -6.98 15.38 -7.64
C VAL A 278 -8.43 15.69 -7.28
N LEU A 279 -9.34 15.14 -8.08
CA LEU A 279 -10.74 15.52 -8.09
C LEU A 279 -11.59 14.40 -7.51
N LYS A 280 -12.26 14.68 -6.38
CA LYS A 280 -13.28 13.81 -5.80
C LYS A 280 -14.59 14.04 -6.52
N ILE A 281 -15.07 13.02 -7.23
CA ILE A 281 -16.33 13.04 -7.97
C ILE A 281 -17.34 12.23 -7.16
N THR A 282 -18.39 12.90 -6.69
CA THR A 282 -19.44 12.30 -5.88
C THR A 282 -20.76 12.27 -6.65
N ASP A 283 -21.35 11.09 -6.82
CA ASP A 283 -22.71 10.94 -7.35
C ASP A 283 -23.74 11.18 -6.23
N ASN A 284 -24.41 12.32 -6.26
CA ASN A 284 -25.40 12.71 -5.25
C ASN A 284 -26.77 11.99 -5.44
N ALA A 285 -26.96 11.27 -6.54
CA ALA A 285 -28.12 10.40 -6.71
C ALA A 285 -27.98 9.09 -5.91
N VAL A 286 -26.78 8.75 -5.47
CA VAL A 286 -26.49 7.59 -4.63
C VAL A 286 -26.33 8.06 -3.18
N SER A 287 -27.15 7.54 -2.28
CA SER A 287 -27.06 7.86 -0.85
C SER A 287 -25.83 7.24 -0.22
N ALA A 288 -25.17 7.97 0.66
CA ALA A 288 -24.14 7.44 1.53
C ALA A 288 -24.71 6.32 2.41
N ARG A 289 -23.98 5.23 2.56
CA ARG A 289 -24.36 4.07 3.39
C ARG A 289 -23.16 3.55 4.14
N PRO A 290 -23.35 3.07 5.38
CA PRO A 290 -22.28 2.38 6.09
C PRO A 290 -21.84 1.13 5.29
N PRO A 291 -20.55 0.75 5.36
CA PRO A 291 -20.10 -0.48 4.75
C PRO A 291 -20.80 -1.69 5.39
N SER A 292 -21.40 -2.55 4.59
CA SER A 292 -21.90 -3.84 5.06
C SER A 292 -20.73 -4.81 5.09
N ILE A 293 -20.45 -5.34 6.27
CA ILE A 293 -19.31 -6.20 6.54
C ILE A 293 -19.74 -7.49 7.22
N HIS A 294 -18.92 -8.52 7.08
CA HIS A 294 -18.99 -9.74 7.88
C HIS A 294 -17.59 -10.22 8.26
N ALA A 295 -17.49 -10.83 9.43
CA ALA A 295 -16.27 -11.41 9.93
C ALA A 295 -16.17 -12.87 9.53
N GLN A 296 -15.02 -13.28 9.01
CA GLN A 296 -14.63 -14.68 8.92
C GLN A 296 -13.78 -15.00 10.14
N HIS A 297 -14.18 -16.02 10.90
CA HIS A 297 -13.54 -16.40 12.16
C HIS A 297 -13.71 -17.91 12.40
N PRO A 298 -12.89 -18.54 13.25
CA PRO A 298 -13.13 -19.91 13.71
C PRO A 298 -14.38 -19.95 14.62
N SER A 299 -15.04 -21.09 14.70
CA SER A 299 -16.21 -21.28 15.58
C SER A 299 -15.84 -21.32 17.07
N SER A 300 -14.60 -21.66 17.39
CA SER A 300 -14.03 -21.70 18.75
C SER A 300 -12.51 -21.66 18.67
N ALA A 301 -11.84 -21.45 19.83
CA ALA A 301 -10.39 -21.47 19.96
C ALA A 301 -9.97 -22.16 21.26
N ASN A 302 -8.65 -22.43 21.41
CA ASN A 302 -8.07 -22.83 22.67
C ASN A 302 -7.24 -21.68 23.27
N ALA A 303 -7.18 -21.59 24.59
CA ALA A 303 -6.32 -20.63 25.26
C ALA A 303 -4.85 -20.81 24.83
N GLY A 304 -4.21 -19.72 24.40
CA GLY A 304 -2.86 -19.72 23.83
C GLY A 304 -2.78 -20.02 22.33
N GLU A 305 -3.87 -20.43 21.70
CA GLU A 305 -3.93 -20.63 20.26
C GLU A 305 -4.10 -19.28 19.54
N THR A 306 -3.33 -19.08 18.46
CA THR A 306 -3.49 -17.90 17.61
C THR A 306 -4.64 -18.12 16.63
N VAL A 307 -5.68 -17.30 16.74
CA VAL A 307 -6.81 -17.26 15.80
C VAL A 307 -6.59 -16.16 14.76
N GLU A 308 -7.02 -16.39 13.54
CA GLU A 308 -7.07 -15.40 12.47
C GLU A 308 -8.50 -14.89 12.29
N LEU A 309 -8.66 -13.57 12.26
CA LEU A 309 -9.93 -12.89 12.03
C LEU A 309 -9.81 -12.07 10.74
N VAL A 310 -10.77 -12.21 9.84
CA VAL A 310 -10.74 -11.52 8.53
C VAL A 310 -12.05 -10.80 8.28
N ALA A 311 -11.97 -9.51 7.97
CA ALA A 311 -13.10 -8.68 7.58
C ALA A 311 -13.36 -8.80 6.07
N HIS A 312 -14.61 -9.00 5.70
CA HIS A 312 -15.05 -9.01 4.32
C HIS A 312 -16.14 -7.97 4.09
N LEU A 313 -16.03 -7.22 3.00
CA LEU A 313 -17.13 -6.40 2.50
C LEU A 313 -18.17 -7.28 1.81
N ALA A 314 -19.44 -7.01 2.05
CA ALA A 314 -20.54 -7.75 1.43
C ALA A 314 -20.65 -7.55 -0.09
N SER A 315 -19.98 -6.53 -0.63
CA SER A 315 -19.97 -6.24 -2.06
C SER A 315 -18.66 -5.56 -2.48
N PRO A 316 -18.10 -5.87 -3.65
CA PRO A 316 -16.94 -5.18 -4.20
C PRO A 316 -17.24 -3.71 -4.61
N LYS A 317 -18.51 -3.29 -4.56
CA LYS A 317 -18.92 -1.91 -4.81
C LYS A 317 -18.96 -1.07 -3.53
N MET A 318 -18.57 -1.63 -2.40
CA MET A 318 -18.42 -0.94 -1.12
C MET A 318 -16.96 -0.69 -0.83
N ALA A 319 -16.69 0.35 -0.08
CA ALA A 319 -15.35 0.68 0.38
C ALA A 319 -15.31 0.81 1.90
N ALA A 320 -14.20 0.37 2.49
CA ALA A 320 -13.86 0.67 3.88
C ALA A 320 -12.38 1.05 3.93
N VAL A 321 -12.11 2.14 4.64
CA VAL A 321 -10.76 2.72 4.76
C VAL A 321 -10.11 2.43 6.10
N SER A 322 -10.87 1.83 7.03
CA SER A 322 -10.36 1.42 8.33
C SER A 322 -11.16 0.26 8.88
N TYR A 323 -10.47 -0.64 9.60
CA TYR A 323 -11.07 -1.77 10.30
C TYR A 323 -10.49 -1.82 11.71
N GLN A 324 -11.37 -2.05 12.70
CA GLN A 324 -11.02 -2.19 14.09
C GLN A 324 -11.74 -3.42 14.67
N TRP A 325 -11.01 -4.20 15.43
CA TRP A 325 -11.50 -5.38 16.15
C TRP A 325 -11.37 -5.15 17.65
N ASP A 326 -12.47 -5.23 18.36
CA ASP A 326 -12.49 -5.39 19.79
C ASP A 326 -12.60 -6.88 20.08
N CYS A 327 -11.56 -7.48 20.63
CA CYS A 327 -11.49 -8.92 20.85
C CYS A 327 -12.31 -9.39 22.07
N GLY A 328 -12.89 -8.47 22.84
CA GLY A 328 -13.70 -8.78 24.01
C GLY A 328 -12.90 -9.11 25.28
N ASP A 329 -11.58 -9.11 25.21
CA ASP A 329 -10.65 -9.32 26.34
C ASP A 329 -9.85 -8.05 26.69
N GLY A 330 -10.28 -6.89 26.12
CA GLY A 330 -9.62 -5.60 26.27
C GLY A 330 -8.57 -5.29 25.20
N VAL A 331 -8.30 -6.23 24.29
CA VAL A 331 -7.37 -6.02 23.18
C VAL A 331 -8.10 -5.45 21.98
N ILE A 332 -7.56 -4.35 21.42
CA ILE A 332 -8.03 -3.70 20.19
C ILE A 332 -6.98 -3.90 19.10
N LEU A 333 -7.42 -4.41 17.94
CA LEU A 333 -6.56 -4.64 16.79
C LEU A 333 -7.07 -3.86 15.57
N HIS A 334 -6.18 -3.56 14.63
CA HIS A 334 -6.48 -2.78 13.43
C HIS A 334 -6.05 -3.52 12.17
N GLY A 335 -6.88 -3.45 11.12
CA GLY A 335 -6.63 -4.05 9.82
C GLY A 335 -7.75 -4.98 9.35
N ALA A 336 -7.83 -5.20 8.04
CA ALA A 336 -8.82 -6.10 7.48
C ALA A 336 -8.58 -7.58 7.87
N ARG A 337 -7.34 -7.93 8.21
CA ARG A 337 -6.92 -9.25 8.70
C ARG A 337 -6.07 -9.06 9.93
N VAL A 338 -6.43 -9.72 11.02
CA VAL A 338 -5.70 -9.65 12.30
C VAL A 338 -5.52 -11.04 12.88
N ARG A 339 -4.57 -11.16 13.80
CA ARG A 339 -4.31 -12.38 14.56
C ARG A 339 -4.32 -12.06 16.03
N HIS A 340 -4.98 -12.90 16.82
CA HIS A 340 -5.09 -12.75 18.27
C HIS A 340 -4.93 -14.09 18.97
N ALA A 341 -4.45 -14.08 20.21
CA ALA A 341 -4.37 -15.25 21.05
C ALA A 341 -4.93 -14.91 22.44
N TYR A 342 -6.02 -15.57 22.82
CA TYR A 342 -6.63 -15.40 24.13
C TYR A 342 -5.81 -16.13 25.18
N THR A 343 -5.51 -15.46 26.29
CA THR A 343 -4.70 -16.05 27.36
C THR A 343 -5.50 -16.92 28.33
N HIS A 344 -6.82 -16.73 28.39
CA HIS A 344 -7.71 -17.46 29.30
C HIS A 344 -8.90 -18.08 28.56
N ALA A 345 -9.44 -19.17 29.10
CA ALA A 345 -10.72 -19.69 28.66
C ALA A 345 -11.86 -18.75 29.05
N GLY A 346 -12.88 -18.66 28.21
CA GLY A 346 -14.05 -17.81 28.42
C GLY A 346 -14.89 -17.65 27.17
N ASP A 347 -16.05 -17.05 27.31
CA ASP A 347 -16.92 -16.70 26.19
C ASP A 347 -16.68 -15.20 25.87
N TYR A 348 -16.02 -14.95 24.73
CA TYR A 348 -15.71 -13.60 24.30
C TYR A 348 -16.71 -13.16 23.24
N THR A 349 -17.09 -11.87 23.28
CA THR A 349 -17.84 -11.24 22.20
C THR A 349 -16.88 -10.37 21.40
N VAL A 350 -16.61 -10.79 20.18
CA VAL A 350 -15.75 -10.03 19.27
C VAL A 350 -16.58 -9.07 18.44
N LYS A 351 -16.14 -7.81 18.35
CA LYS A 351 -16.79 -6.77 17.55
C LYS A 351 -15.85 -6.27 16.47
N LEU A 352 -16.28 -6.37 15.21
CA LEU A 352 -15.64 -5.75 14.06
C LEU A 352 -16.36 -4.44 13.74
N THR A 353 -15.60 -3.36 13.58
CA THR A 353 -16.10 -2.07 13.09
C THR A 353 -15.30 -1.68 11.84
N ALA A 354 -15.98 -1.35 10.75
CA ALA A 354 -15.38 -0.77 9.57
C ALA A 354 -15.88 0.65 9.31
N ILE A 355 -15.01 1.52 8.85
CA ILE A 355 -15.31 2.92 8.52
C ILE A 355 -15.25 3.08 7.00
N GLY A 356 -16.35 3.55 6.41
CA GLY A 356 -16.45 3.89 4.99
C GLY A 356 -15.86 5.25 4.64
N LEU A 357 -15.83 5.57 3.35
CA LEU A 357 -15.32 6.84 2.82
C LEU A 357 -16.05 8.08 3.38
N ASP A 358 -17.34 7.95 3.64
CA ASP A 358 -18.17 9.02 4.23
C ASP A 358 -18.10 9.08 5.77
N GLY A 359 -17.18 8.31 6.40
CA GLY A 359 -17.05 8.21 7.86
C GLY A 359 -18.14 7.37 8.54
N LEU A 360 -19.09 6.81 7.79
CA LEU A 360 -20.14 5.95 8.32
C LEU A 360 -19.56 4.60 8.77
N LYS A 361 -20.09 4.07 9.88
CA LYS A 361 -19.61 2.85 10.50
C LYS A 361 -20.52 1.68 10.20
N GLY A 362 -19.95 0.58 9.69
CA GLY A 362 -20.57 -0.73 9.65
C GLY A 362 -20.01 -1.60 10.76
N GLU A 363 -20.82 -2.48 11.33
CA GLU A 363 -20.44 -3.33 12.45
C GLU A 363 -20.89 -4.77 12.22
N ASP A 364 -20.10 -5.71 12.76
CA ASP A 364 -20.45 -7.13 12.88
C ASP A 364 -19.99 -7.62 14.24
N MET A 365 -20.75 -8.54 14.85
CA MET A 365 -20.46 -9.05 16.18
C MET A 365 -20.74 -10.56 16.23
N PHE A 366 -19.87 -11.30 16.87
CA PHE A 366 -20.02 -12.75 17.03
C PHE A 366 -19.43 -13.23 18.36
N PRO A 367 -19.98 -14.32 18.92
CA PRO A 367 -19.39 -15.00 20.06
C PRO A 367 -18.20 -15.85 19.63
N LEU A 368 -17.15 -15.88 20.43
CA LEU A 368 -16.00 -16.76 20.26
C LEU A 368 -15.70 -17.48 21.57
N PRO A 369 -16.19 -18.71 21.74
CA PRO A 369 -15.86 -19.53 22.89
C PRO A 369 -14.40 -19.96 22.84
N VAL A 370 -13.66 -19.70 23.92
CA VAL A 370 -12.27 -20.14 24.11
C VAL A 370 -12.22 -21.18 25.22
N THR A 371 -11.73 -22.36 24.90
CA THR A 371 -11.64 -23.49 25.82
C THR A 371 -10.20 -23.80 26.22
N GLY A 372 -10.01 -24.65 27.23
CA GLY A 372 -8.69 -25.06 27.70
C GLY A 372 -8.01 -24.04 28.61
N SER A 373 -6.95 -24.48 29.26
CA SER A 373 -6.02 -23.63 30.00
C SER A 373 -4.66 -23.71 29.29
N LEU A 374 -3.87 -22.62 29.32
CA LEU A 374 -2.46 -22.72 29.00
C LEU A 374 -1.85 -23.78 29.91
N SER A 375 -1.53 -24.97 29.34
CA SER A 375 -0.79 -25.94 30.11
C SER A 375 0.60 -25.36 30.36
N THR A 376 0.82 -24.85 31.56
CA THR A 376 2.16 -24.55 32.04
C THR A 376 2.91 -25.86 32.20
N ARG A 377 3.36 -26.48 31.12
CA ARG A 377 4.40 -27.49 31.19
C ARG A 377 5.71 -26.78 31.48
N PHE A 378 5.87 -26.29 32.70
CA PHE A 378 7.19 -26.19 33.32
C PHE A 378 7.63 -27.63 33.57
N SER A 379 8.40 -28.21 32.67
CA SER A 379 9.21 -29.36 33.03
C SER A 379 10.27 -28.85 34.00
N PRO A 380 10.32 -29.35 35.25
CA PRO A 380 11.42 -28.99 36.15
C PRO A 380 12.71 -29.46 35.44
N ALA A 381 13.63 -28.54 35.22
CA ALA A 381 14.96 -28.90 34.74
C ALA A 381 15.55 -29.93 35.74
N GLU A 382 15.73 -31.17 35.26
CA GLU A 382 16.49 -32.16 35.97
C GLU A 382 17.88 -31.57 36.31
N ASN A 383 18.11 -31.39 37.58
CA ASN A 383 19.40 -31.07 38.15
C ASN A 383 20.41 -32.20 37.80
N ARG A 384 21.02 -32.14 36.62
CA ARG A 384 22.18 -32.96 36.32
C ARG A 384 23.36 -32.40 37.10
N ARG A 385 23.59 -33.01 38.27
CA ARG A 385 24.86 -32.90 39.00
C ARG A 385 25.97 -33.41 38.09
N TYR A 386 26.90 -32.54 37.75
CA TYR A 386 28.16 -32.96 37.16
C TYR A 386 28.99 -33.66 38.23
N PRO A 387 29.53 -34.87 38.01
CA PRO A 387 30.46 -35.46 38.91
C PRO A 387 31.82 -34.74 38.81
N ASN A 388 32.35 -34.32 39.94
CA ASN A 388 33.72 -33.88 40.08
C ASN A 388 34.66 -35.00 39.60
N SER A 389 35.48 -34.73 38.60
CA SER A 389 36.65 -35.55 38.31
C SER A 389 37.93 -34.74 38.58
N ARG A 390 38.74 -35.35 39.30
CA ARG A 390 40.10 -34.93 39.71
C ARG A 390 41.01 -34.68 38.50
#